data_e2beb91394a33736dd01eb5677547136
#
_entry.id   e2beb91394a33736dd01eb5677547136
#
_cell.length_a   1.000
_cell.length_b   1.000
_cell.length_c   1.000
_cell.angle_alpha   90.00
_cell.angle_beta   90.00
_cell.angle_gamma   90.00
#
_symmetry.space_group_name_H-M   'P 1'
#
loop_
_entity.id
_entity.type
_entity.pdbx_description
1 polymer ?
#
loop_
_entity_poly.entity_id
_entity_poly.type
_entity_poly.pdbx_seq_one_letter_code
_entity_poly.pdbx_strand_id
1 'polypeptide(L)'
;MLLMSAMAVGAAAQSPRSQGYTSIERIAEGGDTMTMVRVVPVPVFNRRGDMRKYRRLVEAVKKVYPIAVAARERMAGMEDTLLTLKTRREQQTYIKRVERDIKREYTPVLRKMTRTQGRILIKLISRETDQSAFEIVREFRGRVEAGAWQLVAKIFGHNLKTEYDPEGEDQMIEQIVKYIEAGLL
;
A
#
# COMPACT_ATOMS: atom_id res chain seq x y z
N MET A 1 37.54 -41.12 -21.80
CA MET A 1 36.61 -40.07 -22.31
C MET A 1 35.20 -40.51 -21.97
N LEU A 2 34.68 -40.07 -20.85
CA LEU A 2 33.29 -40.31 -20.42
C LEU A 2 32.64 -38.96 -20.11
N LEU A 3 31.73 -38.53 -21.01
CA LEU A 3 30.92 -37.35 -20.88
C LEU A 3 29.79 -37.64 -19.88
N MET A 4 29.83 -37.04 -18.68
CA MET A 4 28.70 -36.97 -17.76
C MET A 4 27.81 -35.78 -18.16
N SER A 5 26.67 -36.12 -18.76
CA SER A 5 25.58 -35.16 -19.03
C SER A 5 24.86 -34.89 -17.73
N ALA A 6 24.99 -33.66 -17.20
CA ALA A 6 24.22 -33.17 -16.07
C ALA A 6 22.83 -32.75 -16.56
N MET A 7 21.82 -33.56 -16.28
CA MET A 7 20.41 -33.15 -16.43
C MET A 7 20.05 -32.15 -15.32
N ALA A 8 19.87 -30.90 -15.70
CA ALA A 8 19.22 -29.90 -14.84
C ALA A 8 17.74 -30.24 -14.74
N VAL A 9 17.33 -30.77 -13.59
CA VAL A 9 15.93 -30.91 -13.24
C VAL A 9 15.40 -29.52 -12.92
N GLY A 10 14.69 -28.94 -13.89
CA GLY A 10 13.94 -27.70 -13.69
C GLY A 10 12.84 -27.92 -12.65
N ALA A 11 13.02 -27.35 -11.46
CA ALA A 11 11.94 -27.25 -10.47
C ALA A 11 10.85 -26.34 -11.04
N ALA A 12 9.79 -26.93 -11.59
CA ALA A 12 8.58 -26.21 -11.93
C ALA A 12 7.98 -25.66 -10.62
N ALA A 13 8.10 -24.35 -10.43
CA ALA A 13 7.40 -23.65 -9.37
C ALA A 13 5.89 -23.82 -9.59
N GLN A 14 5.28 -24.74 -8.88
CA GLN A 14 3.83 -24.90 -8.88
C GLN A 14 3.23 -23.67 -8.18
N SER A 15 2.48 -22.88 -8.93
CA SER A 15 1.69 -21.76 -8.39
C SER A 15 0.84 -22.26 -7.23
N PRO A 16 0.80 -21.55 -6.09
CA PRO A 16 0.00 -21.95 -4.94
C PRO A 16 -1.46 -22.03 -5.34
N ARG A 17 -2.06 -23.20 -5.20
CA ARG A 17 -3.49 -23.38 -5.36
C ARG A 17 -4.19 -22.74 -4.18
N SER A 18 -4.67 -21.52 -4.35
CA SER A 18 -5.54 -20.87 -3.36
C SER A 18 -6.91 -21.54 -3.41
N GLN A 19 -7.21 -22.40 -2.46
CA GLN A 19 -8.56 -22.88 -2.21
C GLN A 19 -9.21 -22.00 -1.15
N GLY A 20 -9.93 -20.97 -1.58
CA GLY A 20 -10.68 -20.10 -0.68
C GLY A 20 -9.77 -19.28 0.26
N TYR A 21 -10.08 -19.27 1.57
CA TYR A 21 -9.39 -18.49 2.60
C TYR A 21 -8.15 -19.20 3.20
N THR A 22 -7.62 -20.21 2.54
CA THR A 22 -6.46 -20.96 3.02
C THR A 22 -5.44 -21.11 1.91
N SER A 23 -4.20 -20.67 2.16
CA SER A 23 -3.06 -20.93 1.30
C SER A 23 -2.12 -21.92 1.98
N ILE A 24 -1.61 -22.88 1.20
CA ILE A 24 -0.65 -23.87 1.65
C ILE A 24 0.64 -23.64 0.87
N GLU A 25 1.70 -23.25 1.57
CA GLU A 25 3.03 -23.06 1.00
C GLU A 25 3.98 -24.09 1.60
N ARG A 26 4.87 -24.64 0.78
CA ARG A 26 5.97 -25.48 1.25
C ARG A 26 7.22 -24.64 1.29
N ILE A 27 7.78 -24.47 2.46
CA ILE A 27 9.03 -23.73 2.68
C ILE A 27 10.13 -24.75 3.00
N ALA A 28 11.19 -24.73 2.18
CA ALA A 28 12.38 -25.52 2.44
C ALA A 28 13.39 -24.67 3.22
N GLU A 29 13.71 -25.07 4.44
CA GLU A 29 14.69 -24.41 5.28
C GLU A 29 15.63 -25.46 5.88
N GLY A 30 16.95 -25.30 5.70
CA GLY A 30 17.96 -26.17 6.29
C GLY A 30 17.94 -27.64 5.84
N GLY A 31 17.35 -27.96 4.68
CA GLY A 31 17.23 -29.33 4.16
C GLY A 31 15.96 -30.07 4.59
N ASP A 32 15.11 -29.44 5.38
CA ASP A 32 13.79 -29.95 5.76
C ASP A 32 12.70 -29.17 5.02
N THR A 33 11.55 -29.78 4.80
CA THR A 33 10.40 -29.18 4.10
C THR A 33 9.23 -29.03 5.07
N MET A 34 8.96 -27.79 5.46
CA MET A 34 7.81 -27.46 6.31
C MET A 34 6.62 -27.01 5.46
N THR A 35 5.43 -27.42 5.88
CA THR A 35 4.17 -26.97 5.27
C THR A 35 3.63 -25.80 6.08
N MET A 36 3.65 -24.59 5.49
CA MET A 36 3.03 -23.42 6.09
C MET A 36 1.57 -23.33 5.62
N VAL A 37 0.64 -23.38 6.57
CA VAL A 37 -0.79 -23.18 6.29
C VAL A 37 -1.18 -21.80 6.78
N ARG A 38 -1.47 -20.89 5.84
CA ARG A 38 -1.98 -19.56 6.16
C ARG A 38 -3.49 -19.56 6.06
N VAL A 39 -4.15 -19.41 7.19
CA VAL A 39 -5.61 -19.29 7.27
C VAL A 39 -5.97 -17.82 7.37
N VAL A 40 -6.78 -17.34 6.43
CA VAL A 40 -7.27 -15.95 6.44
C VAL A 40 -8.60 -15.93 7.21
N PRO A 41 -8.70 -15.19 8.33
CA PRO A 41 -9.91 -15.15 9.14
C PRO A 41 -11.07 -14.52 8.38
N VAL A 42 -12.25 -15.12 8.45
CA VAL A 42 -13.47 -14.61 7.80
C VAL A 42 -14.29 -13.78 8.81
N PRO A 43 -14.67 -12.53 8.49
CA PRO A 43 -15.47 -11.73 9.39
C PRO A 43 -16.89 -12.27 9.48
N VAL A 44 -17.37 -12.52 10.71
CA VAL A 44 -18.73 -12.98 11.00
C VAL A 44 -19.53 -11.82 11.58
N PHE A 45 -20.71 -11.55 11.02
CA PHE A 45 -21.58 -10.46 11.45
C PHE A 45 -22.93 -10.99 11.95
N ASN A 46 -23.29 -10.62 13.17
CA ASN A 46 -24.58 -10.98 13.76
C ASN A 46 -25.73 -10.07 13.30
N ARG A 47 -25.41 -8.86 12.81
CA ARG A 47 -26.41 -7.87 12.40
C ARG A 47 -26.27 -7.50 10.92
N ARG A 48 -27.37 -7.45 10.19
CA ARG A 48 -27.40 -7.03 8.77
C ARG A 48 -26.83 -5.61 8.56
N GLY A 49 -26.95 -4.73 9.57
CA GLY A 49 -26.42 -3.38 9.54
C GLY A 49 -24.87 -3.36 9.48
N ASP A 50 -24.22 -4.23 10.23
CA ASP A 50 -22.76 -4.30 10.29
C ASP A 50 -22.20 -4.92 9.02
N MET A 51 -22.88 -5.91 8.44
CA MET A 51 -22.56 -6.43 7.11
C MET A 51 -22.59 -5.34 6.03
N ARG A 52 -23.62 -4.44 6.07
CA ARG A 52 -23.70 -3.33 5.11
C ARG A 52 -22.57 -2.31 5.30
N LYS A 53 -22.20 -2.01 6.54
CA LYS A 53 -21.06 -1.12 6.86
C LYS A 53 -19.75 -1.74 6.35
N TYR A 54 -19.55 -3.04 6.60
CA TYR A 54 -18.38 -3.78 6.13
C TYR A 54 -18.27 -3.77 4.61
N ARG A 55 -19.34 -4.05 3.87
CA ARG A 55 -19.33 -3.98 2.40
C ARG A 55 -18.93 -2.60 1.88
N ARG A 56 -19.44 -1.52 2.49
CA ARG A 56 -19.05 -0.15 2.13
C ARG A 56 -17.57 0.12 2.45
N LEU A 57 -17.05 -0.47 3.51
CA LEU A 57 -15.64 -0.37 3.87
C LEU A 57 -14.78 -1.12 2.83
N VAL A 58 -15.16 -2.34 2.44
CA VAL A 58 -14.49 -3.12 1.38
C VAL A 58 -14.40 -2.31 0.09
N GLU A 59 -15.53 -1.76 -0.38
CA GLU A 59 -15.56 -0.94 -1.59
C GLU A 59 -14.67 0.31 -1.48
N ALA A 60 -14.65 0.94 -0.32
CA ALA A 60 -13.82 2.10 -0.09
C ALA A 60 -12.33 1.73 -0.11
N VAL A 61 -11.93 0.65 0.58
CA VAL A 61 -10.54 0.16 0.60
C VAL A 61 -10.10 -0.26 -0.81
N LYS A 62 -10.88 -1.08 -1.51
CA LYS A 62 -10.57 -1.51 -2.90
C LYS A 62 -10.31 -0.32 -3.83
N LYS A 63 -11.07 0.76 -3.64
CA LYS A 63 -10.92 1.96 -4.47
C LYS A 63 -9.65 2.74 -4.18
N VAL A 64 -9.23 2.84 -2.92
CA VAL A 64 -8.13 3.72 -2.52
C VAL A 64 -6.80 3.00 -2.32
N TYR A 65 -6.81 1.69 -2.08
CA TYR A 65 -5.61 0.89 -1.86
C TYR A 65 -4.59 0.97 -3.00
N PRO A 66 -4.99 0.86 -4.30
CA PRO A 66 -4.03 1.02 -5.39
C PRO A 66 -3.33 2.38 -5.41
N ILE A 67 -4.01 3.43 -4.91
CA ILE A 67 -3.42 4.77 -4.83
C ILE A 67 -2.38 4.85 -3.72
N ALA A 68 -2.62 4.16 -2.58
CA ALA A 68 -1.64 4.08 -1.50
C ALA A 68 -0.38 3.31 -1.92
N VAL A 69 -0.54 2.19 -2.62
CA VAL A 69 0.58 1.42 -3.19
C VAL A 69 1.38 2.26 -4.19
N ALA A 70 0.70 2.95 -5.11
CA ALA A 70 1.36 3.84 -6.06
C ALA A 70 2.10 5.00 -5.38
N ALA A 71 1.59 5.50 -4.25
CA ALA A 71 2.28 6.52 -3.45
C ALA A 71 3.58 5.98 -2.85
N ARG A 72 3.57 4.76 -2.27
CA ARG A 72 4.78 4.09 -1.77
C ARG A 72 5.83 3.92 -2.87
N GLU A 73 5.44 3.36 -4.01
CA GLU A 73 6.35 3.12 -5.13
C GLU A 73 6.96 4.42 -5.65
N ARG A 74 6.15 5.48 -5.71
CA ARG A 74 6.63 6.80 -6.15
C ARG A 74 7.59 7.43 -5.15
N MET A 75 7.36 7.24 -3.83
CA MET A 75 8.28 7.71 -2.79
C MET A 75 9.62 6.99 -2.86
N ALA A 76 9.63 5.66 -2.97
CA ALA A 76 10.85 4.88 -3.13
C ALA A 76 11.65 5.32 -4.36
N GLY A 77 11.00 5.47 -5.52
CA GLY A 77 11.66 5.95 -6.73
C GLY A 77 12.16 7.41 -6.64
N MET A 78 11.53 8.24 -5.80
CA MET A 78 12.03 9.59 -5.52
C MET A 78 13.30 9.56 -4.68
N GLU A 79 13.37 8.75 -3.64
CA GLU A 79 14.54 8.60 -2.79
C GLU A 79 15.74 8.13 -3.61
N ASP A 80 15.58 7.09 -4.40
CA ASP A 80 16.63 6.58 -5.30
C ASP A 80 17.15 7.67 -6.25
N THR A 81 16.24 8.42 -6.86
CA THR A 81 16.62 9.51 -7.77
C THR A 81 17.33 10.64 -7.04
N LEU A 82 16.85 11.03 -5.85
CA LEU A 82 17.47 12.12 -5.06
C LEU A 82 18.89 11.77 -4.62
N LEU A 83 19.20 10.49 -4.37
CA LEU A 83 20.55 10.02 -4.04
C LEU A 83 21.51 10.15 -5.23
N THR A 84 21.03 10.10 -6.47
CA THR A 84 21.86 10.25 -7.68
C THR A 84 22.16 11.71 -8.02
N LEU A 85 21.33 12.65 -7.57
CA LEU A 85 21.45 14.07 -7.87
C LEU A 85 22.48 14.75 -6.95
N LYS A 86 23.53 15.32 -7.55
CA LYS A 86 24.69 15.86 -6.80
C LYS A 86 24.45 17.27 -6.24
N THR A 87 23.59 18.07 -6.87
CA THR A 87 23.38 19.47 -6.47
C THR A 87 21.99 19.71 -5.89
N ARG A 88 21.91 20.63 -4.91
CA ARG A 88 20.63 21.06 -4.33
C ARG A 88 19.67 21.63 -5.38
N ARG A 89 20.20 22.30 -6.41
CA ARG A 89 19.40 22.88 -7.49
C ARG A 89 18.73 21.79 -8.33
N GLU A 90 19.46 20.73 -8.67
CA GLU A 90 18.89 19.57 -9.37
C GLU A 90 17.82 18.87 -8.55
N GLN A 91 18.10 18.63 -7.26
CA GLN A 91 17.12 18.04 -6.34
C GLN A 91 15.84 18.86 -6.25
N GLN A 92 15.95 20.18 -6.09
CA GLN A 92 14.78 21.07 -6.04
C GLN A 92 13.99 21.06 -7.36
N THR A 93 14.67 21.08 -8.50
CA THR A 93 14.04 21.03 -9.81
C THR A 93 13.28 19.71 -10.02
N TYR A 94 13.88 18.61 -9.60
CA TYR A 94 13.28 17.29 -9.64
C TYR A 94 12.01 17.23 -8.76
N ILE A 95 12.11 17.65 -7.50
CA ILE A 95 10.96 17.67 -6.56
C ILE A 95 9.80 18.51 -7.12
N LYS A 96 10.07 19.71 -7.66
CA LYS A 96 9.03 20.54 -8.28
C LYS A 96 8.36 19.87 -9.48
N ARG A 97 9.12 19.08 -10.25
CA ARG A 97 8.56 18.30 -11.36
C ARG A 97 7.62 17.21 -10.85
N VAL A 98 8.10 16.40 -9.89
CA VAL A 98 7.30 15.32 -9.29
C VAL A 98 6.04 15.87 -8.64
N GLU A 99 6.12 16.99 -7.92
CA GLU A 99 4.95 17.66 -7.34
C GLU A 99 3.90 18.02 -8.39
N ARG A 100 4.32 18.61 -9.52
CA ARG A 100 3.40 18.97 -10.62
C ARG A 100 2.74 17.73 -11.21
N ASP A 101 3.50 16.65 -11.36
CA ASP A 101 3.00 15.41 -11.93
C ASP A 101 1.98 14.75 -10.99
N ILE A 102 2.28 14.68 -9.70
CA ILE A 102 1.35 14.19 -8.67
C ILE A 102 0.07 15.05 -8.65
N LYS A 103 0.19 16.37 -8.64
CA LYS A 103 -0.97 17.27 -8.70
C LYS A 103 -1.84 17.01 -9.91
N ARG A 104 -1.24 16.92 -11.09
CA ARG A 104 -1.97 16.71 -12.36
C ARG A 104 -2.71 15.38 -12.35
N GLU A 105 -2.05 14.32 -11.89
CA GLU A 105 -2.54 12.95 -11.91
C GLU A 105 -3.61 12.69 -10.84
N TYR A 106 -3.32 13.05 -9.60
CA TYR A 106 -4.18 12.67 -8.47
C TYR A 106 -5.22 13.68 -8.06
N THR A 107 -5.07 14.99 -8.36
CA THR A 107 -6.08 15.99 -7.99
C THR A 107 -7.48 15.65 -8.50
N PRO A 108 -7.69 15.22 -9.75
CA PRO A 108 -9.04 14.87 -10.24
C PRO A 108 -9.64 13.68 -9.49
N VAL A 109 -8.82 12.72 -9.10
CA VAL A 109 -9.24 11.52 -8.38
C VAL A 109 -9.59 11.86 -6.93
N LEU A 110 -8.72 12.60 -6.25
CA LEU A 110 -8.90 13.01 -4.85
C LEU A 110 -10.14 13.88 -4.66
N ARG A 111 -10.43 14.79 -5.59
CA ARG A 111 -11.63 15.64 -5.53
C ARG A 111 -12.95 14.86 -5.61
N LYS A 112 -12.94 13.66 -6.20
CA LYS A 112 -14.12 12.80 -6.32
C LYS A 112 -14.28 11.84 -5.13
N MET A 113 -13.33 11.83 -4.19
CA MET A 113 -13.38 10.97 -3.02
C MET A 113 -14.35 11.51 -1.96
N THR A 114 -15.02 10.58 -1.28
CA THR A 114 -15.76 10.90 -0.06
C THR A 114 -14.78 11.15 1.09
N ARG A 115 -15.25 11.81 2.16
CA ARG A 115 -14.44 12.02 3.38
C ARG A 115 -13.96 10.70 4.00
N THR A 116 -14.79 9.66 3.93
CA THR A 116 -14.42 8.32 4.42
C THR A 116 -13.29 7.71 3.57
N GLN A 117 -13.41 7.76 2.24
CA GLN A 117 -12.37 7.29 1.33
C GLN A 117 -11.05 8.05 1.55
N GLY A 118 -11.12 9.37 1.75
CA GLY A 118 -9.93 10.17 2.05
C GLY A 118 -9.24 9.77 3.35
N ARG A 119 -10.00 9.53 4.43
CA ARG A 119 -9.44 9.03 5.70
C ARG A 119 -8.77 7.67 5.55
N ILE A 120 -9.44 6.73 4.85
CA ILE A 120 -8.88 5.41 4.59
C ILE A 120 -7.60 5.52 3.77
N LEU A 121 -7.57 6.39 2.76
CA LEU A 121 -6.37 6.61 1.94
C LEU A 121 -5.18 7.09 2.77
N ILE A 122 -5.38 8.05 3.69
CA ILE A 122 -4.31 8.53 4.59
C ILE A 122 -3.78 7.40 5.46
N LYS A 123 -4.67 6.61 6.05
CA LYS A 123 -4.32 5.45 6.87
C LYS A 123 -3.53 4.41 6.05
N LEU A 124 -3.96 4.13 4.83
CA LEU A 124 -3.27 3.19 3.96
C LEU A 124 -1.91 3.74 3.46
N ILE A 125 -1.78 5.04 3.20
CA ILE A 125 -0.47 5.64 2.90
C ILE A 125 0.47 5.45 4.11
N SER A 126 -0.01 5.69 5.33
CA SER A 126 0.79 5.46 6.54
C SER A 126 1.22 3.98 6.67
N ARG A 127 0.32 3.04 6.40
CA ARG A 127 0.63 1.60 6.35
C ARG A 127 1.72 1.26 5.34
N GLU A 128 1.59 1.80 4.13
CA GLU A 128 2.49 1.47 3.02
C GLU A 128 3.87 2.12 3.12
N THR A 129 4.00 3.21 3.86
CA THR A 129 5.23 4.00 3.94
C THR A 129 5.89 3.99 5.32
N ASP A 130 5.26 3.35 6.30
CA ASP A 130 5.67 3.37 7.73
C ASP A 130 5.85 4.80 8.29
N GLN A 131 5.24 5.80 7.63
CA GLN A 131 5.27 7.21 8.00
C GLN A 131 3.87 7.78 8.00
N SER A 132 3.56 8.64 8.97
CA SER A 132 2.30 9.37 8.90
C SER A 132 2.26 10.30 7.69
N ALA A 133 1.09 10.53 7.12
CA ALA A 133 0.94 11.49 6.02
C ALA A 133 1.44 12.90 6.42
N PHE A 134 1.41 13.23 7.72
CA PHE A 134 1.96 14.48 8.25
C PHE A 134 3.50 14.51 8.17
N GLU A 135 4.19 13.43 8.47
CA GLU A 135 5.65 13.34 8.39
C GLU A 135 6.12 13.45 6.95
N ILE A 136 5.47 12.74 6.03
CA ILE A 136 5.71 12.86 4.60
C ILE A 136 5.57 14.32 4.16
N VAL A 137 4.46 14.96 4.54
CA VAL A 137 4.21 16.37 4.25
C VAL A 137 5.29 17.26 4.84
N ARG A 138 5.69 17.02 6.08
CA ARG A 138 6.71 17.81 6.80
C ARG A 138 8.08 17.70 6.13
N GLU A 139 8.46 16.51 5.70
CA GLU A 139 9.73 16.28 5.01
C GLU A 139 9.82 17.05 3.69
N PHE A 140 8.71 17.09 2.95
CA PHE A 140 8.64 17.85 1.69
C PHE A 140 8.27 19.33 1.86
N ARG A 141 7.73 19.76 3.01
CA ARG A 141 7.21 21.13 3.24
C ARG A 141 8.25 22.23 3.04
N GLY A 142 9.51 21.98 3.33
CA GLY A 142 10.59 22.95 3.09
C GLY A 142 11.01 23.06 1.63
N ARG A 143 10.49 22.22 0.75
CA ARG A 143 10.90 22.07 -0.65
C ARG A 143 9.76 22.29 -1.66
N VAL A 144 8.52 22.42 -1.17
CA VAL A 144 7.28 22.44 -1.97
C VAL A 144 6.48 23.72 -1.70
N GLU A 145 5.85 24.26 -2.72
CA GLU A 145 5.02 25.49 -2.59
C GLU A 145 3.79 25.27 -1.71
N ALA A 146 3.42 26.28 -0.91
CA ALA A 146 2.33 26.25 0.05
C ALA A 146 0.94 25.85 -0.56
N GLY A 147 0.73 26.07 -1.84
CA GLY A 147 -0.54 25.80 -2.51
C GLY A 147 -0.89 24.29 -2.63
N ALA A 148 0.10 23.39 -2.72
CA ALA A 148 -0.13 21.96 -2.75
C ALA A 148 -0.69 21.46 -1.42
N TRP A 149 -0.18 22.01 -0.34
CA TRP A 149 -0.56 21.64 1.02
C TRP A 149 -1.94 22.15 1.42
N GLN A 150 -2.36 23.29 0.88
CA GLN A 150 -3.73 23.78 1.07
C GLN A 150 -4.76 22.80 0.49
N LEU A 151 -4.46 22.18 -0.66
CA LEU A 151 -5.35 21.18 -1.26
C LEU A 151 -5.46 19.93 -0.38
N VAL A 152 -4.32 19.41 0.09
CA VAL A 152 -4.26 18.25 1.00
C VAL A 152 -5.00 18.57 2.30
N ALA A 153 -4.73 19.69 2.93
CA ALA A 153 -5.39 20.12 4.15
C ALA A 153 -6.90 20.34 3.97
N LYS A 154 -7.33 20.85 2.81
CA LYS A 154 -8.75 21.07 2.50
C LYS A 154 -9.51 19.75 2.30
N ILE A 155 -8.88 18.74 1.69
CA ILE A 155 -9.51 17.45 1.42
C ILE A 155 -9.50 16.57 2.68
N PHE A 156 -8.41 16.57 3.42
CA PHE A 156 -8.14 15.62 4.50
C PHE A 156 -8.29 16.22 5.92
N GLY A 157 -8.33 17.54 6.04
CA GLY A 157 -8.52 18.24 7.33
C GLY A 157 -7.42 17.94 8.35
N HIS A 158 -7.84 17.81 9.62
CA HIS A 158 -6.91 17.62 10.74
C HIS A 158 -6.37 16.18 10.92
N ASN A 159 -6.78 15.24 10.07
CA ASN A 159 -6.48 13.80 10.22
C ASN A 159 -5.12 13.36 9.63
N LEU A 160 -4.27 14.30 9.20
CA LEU A 160 -2.95 13.97 8.62
C LEU A 160 -1.97 13.33 9.63
N LYS A 161 -2.22 13.52 10.93
CA LYS A 161 -1.39 12.95 12.01
C LYS A 161 -1.86 11.56 12.46
N THR A 162 -2.92 11.02 11.85
CA THR A 162 -3.43 9.72 12.23
C THR A 162 -2.45 8.66 11.75
N GLU A 163 -1.87 7.94 12.68
CA GLU A 163 -1.07 6.75 12.43
C GLU A 163 -1.97 5.57 12.12
N TYR A 164 -1.43 4.58 11.44
CA TYR A 164 -2.13 3.34 11.15
C TYR A 164 -2.00 2.37 12.32
N ASP A 165 -3.14 1.88 12.82
CA ASP A 165 -3.20 0.93 13.94
C ASP A 165 -3.83 -0.40 13.48
N PRO A 166 -3.01 -1.35 12.99
CA PRO A 166 -3.50 -2.62 12.44
C PRO A 166 -4.11 -3.55 13.47
N GLU A 167 -3.80 -3.38 14.76
CA GLU A 167 -4.31 -4.23 15.84
C GLU A 167 -5.51 -3.60 16.57
N GLY A 168 -5.70 -2.27 16.44
CA GLY A 168 -6.77 -1.52 17.07
C GLY A 168 -7.82 -1.00 16.07
N GLU A 169 -7.86 0.33 15.89
CA GLU A 169 -8.93 0.98 15.12
C GLU A 169 -8.98 0.55 13.64
N ASP A 170 -7.86 0.16 13.05
CA ASP A 170 -7.73 -0.15 11.62
C ASP A 170 -7.73 -1.65 11.32
N GLN A 171 -7.99 -2.50 12.32
CA GLN A 171 -8.00 -3.95 12.18
C GLN A 171 -8.87 -4.45 11.01
N MET A 172 -10.06 -3.87 10.82
CA MET A 172 -10.92 -4.23 9.70
C MET A 172 -10.34 -3.80 8.34
N ILE A 173 -9.65 -2.66 8.28
CA ILE A 173 -8.98 -2.18 7.07
C ILE A 173 -7.83 -3.13 6.74
N GLU A 174 -7.01 -3.47 7.74
CA GLU A 174 -5.89 -4.41 7.59
C GLU A 174 -6.36 -5.78 7.09
N GLN A 175 -7.45 -6.29 7.64
CA GLN A 175 -8.02 -7.57 7.19
C GLN A 175 -8.46 -7.50 5.72
N ILE A 176 -9.11 -6.42 5.30
CA ILE A 176 -9.53 -6.22 3.90
C ILE A 176 -8.32 -6.12 2.99
N VAL A 177 -7.27 -5.40 3.39
CA VAL A 177 -6.03 -5.29 2.61
C VAL A 177 -5.38 -6.66 2.44
N LYS A 178 -5.26 -7.45 3.51
CA LYS A 178 -4.75 -8.83 3.44
C LYS A 178 -5.57 -9.71 2.48
N TYR A 179 -6.88 -9.51 2.39
CA TYR A 179 -7.72 -10.22 1.42
C TYR A 179 -7.44 -9.78 -0.03
N ILE A 180 -7.20 -8.48 -0.25
CA ILE A 180 -6.84 -7.96 -1.57
C ILE A 180 -5.46 -8.50 -1.98
N GLU A 181 -4.47 -8.46 -1.09
CA GLU A 181 -3.11 -8.98 -1.32
C GLU A 181 -3.11 -10.49 -1.60
N ALA A 182 -4.02 -11.22 -0.96
CA ALA A 182 -4.21 -12.66 -1.19
C ALA A 182 -5.05 -12.98 -2.45
N GLY A 183 -5.55 -11.99 -3.19
CA GLY A 183 -6.41 -12.18 -4.37
C GLY A 183 -7.81 -12.72 -4.05
N LEU A 184 -8.29 -12.52 -2.82
CA LEU A 184 -9.61 -12.99 -2.36
C LEU A 184 -10.72 -11.94 -2.55
N LEU A 185 -10.34 -10.69 -2.86
CA LEU A 185 -11.27 -9.56 -3.08
C LEU A 185 -10.98 -8.82 -4.39
#